data_9218c73ca24bf83356afb3ff336818b0
#
_entry.id   9218c73ca24bf83356afb3ff336818b0
#
_cell.length_a   1.000
_cell.length_b   1.000
_cell.length_c   1.000
_cell.angle_alpha   90.00
_cell.angle_beta   90.00
_cell.angle_gamma   90.00
#
_symmetry.space_group_name_H-M   'P 1'
#
loop_
_entity.id
_entity.type
_entity.pdbx_description
1 polymer ?
#
loop_
_entity_poly.entity_id
_entity_poly.type
_entity_poly.pdbx_seq_one_letter_code
_entity_poly.pdbx_strand_id
1 'polypeptide(L)'
;PAPDMGTGKKEMAWIADEYKRLNPHDINAFACVTGKPENMGGVDGRTEATGRGIFFALRAFFNSADVKKTKIKGSLKSQKIIIEGLGKVGFFAARALSEHGSKIVGIIEKNVSFHNAKGLNVQGIKDWLDNSGDVKDCPFGADIKTKDEVFASDCDIFVPAATEGTVTEQNQE
;
A
#
# COMPACT_ATOMS: atom_id res chain seq x y z
N PRO A 1 -15.30 15.50 -2.56
CA PRO A 1 -15.13 14.11 -2.09
C PRO A 1 -13.98 13.40 -2.80
N ALA A 2 -13.49 12.32 -2.18
CA ALA A 2 -12.43 11.47 -2.69
C ALA A 2 -12.75 10.01 -2.31
N PRO A 3 -12.19 9.01 -3.01
CA PRO A 3 -12.35 7.62 -2.61
C PRO A 3 -11.65 7.34 -1.28
N ASP A 4 -12.28 6.52 -0.46
CA ASP A 4 -11.79 6.00 0.80
C ASP A 4 -12.11 4.50 0.93
N MET A 5 -11.98 3.91 2.12
CA MET A 5 -12.31 2.50 2.35
C MET A 5 -13.71 2.16 1.82
N GLY A 6 -13.80 1.06 1.08
CA GLY A 6 -15.06 0.61 0.46
C GLY A 6 -15.50 1.38 -0.80
N THR A 7 -14.76 2.41 -1.23
CA THR A 7 -15.07 3.19 -2.43
C THR A 7 -13.89 3.27 -3.41
N GLY A 8 -14.19 3.59 -4.66
CA GLY A 8 -13.18 3.67 -5.71
C GLY A 8 -13.61 4.53 -6.91
N LYS A 9 -12.97 4.29 -8.05
CA LYS A 9 -13.24 5.02 -9.30
C LYS A 9 -14.71 4.97 -9.69
N LYS A 10 -15.40 3.85 -9.44
CA LYS A 10 -16.80 3.62 -9.82
C LYS A 10 -17.76 4.53 -9.05
N GLU A 11 -17.62 4.59 -7.73
CA GLU A 11 -18.45 5.44 -6.87
C GLU A 11 -18.20 6.92 -7.15
N MET A 12 -16.94 7.29 -7.40
CA MET A 12 -16.59 8.66 -7.79
C MET A 12 -17.16 9.04 -9.17
N ALA A 13 -17.22 8.07 -10.09
CA ALA A 13 -17.89 8.28 -11.38
C ALA A 13 -19.38 8.57 -11.20
N TRP A 14 -20.06 7.81 -10.36
CA TRP A 14 -21.49 8.03 -10.08
C TRP A 14 -21.76 9.41 -9.47
N ILE A 15 -20.92 9.85 -8.52
CA ILE A 15 -21.03 11.19 -7.92
C ILE A 15 -20.84 12.27 -8.99
N ALA A 16 -19.84 12.13 -9.86
CA ALA A 16 -19.56 13.11 -10.90
C ALA A 16 -20.70 13.19 -11.95
N ASP A 17 -21.24 12.03 -12.34
CA ASP A 17 -22.33 11.95 -13.29
C ASP A 17 -23.61 12.59 -12.75
N GLU A 18 -23.99 12.25 -11.52
CA GLU A 18 -25.18 12.82 -10.88
C GLU A 18 -25.03 14.32 -10.62
N TYR A 19 -23.85 14.78 -10.19
CA TYR A 19 -23.60 16.21 -10.02
C TYR A 19 -23.78 16.96 -11.34
N LYS A 20 -23.22 16.45 -12.44
CA LYS A 20 -23.36 17.04 -13.77
C LYS A 20 -24.81 17.06 -14.24
N ARG A 21 -25.58 16.00 -13.97
CA ARG A 21 -27.00 15.93 -14.29
C ARG A 21 -27.82 17.00 -13.57
N LEU A 22 -27.51 17.25 -12.29
CA LEU A 22 -28.19 18.26 -11.48
C LEU A 22 -27.72 19.68 -11.78
N ASN A 23 -26.51 19.85 -12.31
CA ASN A 23 -25.88 21.15 -12.57
C ASN A 23 -25.41 21.25 -14.05
N PRO A 24 -26.35 21.20 -15.04
CA PRO A 24 -25.98 21.08 -16.46
C PRO A 24 -25.25 22.31 -17.01
N HIS A 25 -25.34 23.46 -16.35
CA HIS A 25 -24.68 24.70 -16.75
C HIS A 25 -23.33 24.92 -16.06
N ASP A 26 -22.92 24.05 -15.12
CA ASP A 26 -21.61 24.12 -14.50
C ASP A 26 -20.55 23.54 -15.43
N ILE A 27 -19.73 24.42 -16.03
CA ILE A 27 -18.64 24.03 -16.93
C ILE A 27 -17.53 23.24 -16.16
N ASN A 28 -17.47 23.35 -14.85
CA ASN A 28 -16.53 22.65 -13.98
C ASN A 28 -17.17 21.45 -13.25
N ALA A 29 -18.30 20.96 -13.70
CA ALA A 29 -19.06 19.90 -13.05
C ALA A 29 -18.19 18.69 -12.65
N PHE A 30 -17.23 18.31 -13.49
CA PHE A 30 -16.31 17.21 -13.17
C PHE A 30 -15.28 17.52 -12.09
N ALA A 31 -15.12 18.78 -11.68
CA ALA A 31 -14.26 19.13 -10.54
C ALA A 31 -14.88 18.82 -9.17
N CYS A 32 -16.15 18.42 -9.11
CA CYS A 32 -16.88 18.12 -7.87
C CYS A 32 -16.28 16.99 -7.03
N VAL A 33 -15.52 16.07 -7.65
CA VAL A 33 -14.94 14.90 -6.99
C VAL A 33 -13.60 14.49 -7.62
N THR A 34 -12.68 14.02 -6.80
CA THR A 34 -11.40 13.45 -7.27
C THR A 34 -11.46 11.91 -7.30
N GLY A 35 -10.48 11.28 -7.97
CA GLY A 35 -10.38 9.81 -8.01
C GLY A 35 -11.35 9.10 -8.96
N LYS A 36 -12.08 9.85 -9.77
CA LYS A 36 -12.92 9.33 -10.86
C LYS A 36 -12.08 8.77 -12.01
N PRO A 37 -12.68 8.01 -12.96
CA PRO A 37 -12.00 7.50 -14.16
C PRO A 37 -11.41 8.62 -15.02
N GLU A 38 -10.32 8.31 -15.72
CA GLU A 38 -9.60 9.27 -16.57
C GLU A 38 -10.48 9.82 -17.69
N ASN A 39 -11.31 8.97 -18.32
CA ASN A 39 -12.28 9.38 -19.34
C ASN A 39 -13.39 10.32 -18.82
N MET A 40 -13.48 10.51 -17.52
CA MET A 40 -14.35 11.49 -16.85
C MET A 40 -13.55 12.65 -16.23
N GLY A 41 -12.35 12.91 -16.73
CA GLY A 41 -11.46 13.96 -16.23
C GLY A 41 -10.74 13.58 -14.94
N GLY A 42 -10.54 12.29 -14.69
CA GLY A 42 -9.64 11.79 -13.63
C GLY A 42 -8.18 12.01 -13.99
N VAL A 43 -7.31 12.01 -12.97
CA VAL A 43 -5.88 12.19 -13.14
C VAL A 43 -5.21 10.83 -13.19
N ASP A 44 -4.35 10.62 -14.21
CA ASP A 44 -3.50 9.42 -14.30
C ASP A 44 -2.56 9.32 -13.09
N GLY A 45 -2.24 8.10 -12.67
CA GLY A 45 -1.39 7.83 -11.51
C GLY A 45 -2.06 8.03 -10.15
N ARG A 46 -3.33 8.51 -10.06
CA ARG A 46 -4.01 8.71 -8.79
C ARG A 46 -4.14 7.43 -7.96
N THR A 47 -4.33 6.28 -8.63
CA THR A 47 -4.50 4.99 -7.95
C THR A 47 -3.26 4.59 -7.15
N GLU A 48 -2.09 4.86 -7.67
CA GLU A 48 -0.80 4.46 -7.08
C GLU A 48 -0.14 5.57 -6.26
N ALA A 49 -0.62 6.82 -6.39
CA ALA A 49 0.05 8.01 -5.87
C ALA A 49 0.34 7.93 -4.37
N THR A 50 -0.62 7.45 -3.56
CA THR A 50 -0.45 7.36 -2.11
C THR A 50 0.63 6.34 -1.74
N GLY A 51 0.60 5.14 -2.33
CA GLY A 51 1.63 4.12 -2.10
C GLY A 51 3.02 4.55 -2.58
N ARG A 52 3.10 5.16 -3.76
CA ARG A 52 4.36 5.75 -4.26
C ARG A 52 4.86 6.87 -3.37
N GLY A 53 3.95 7.65 -2.77
CA GLY A 53 4.29 8.70 -1.81
C GLY A 53 5.06 8.17 -0.60
N ILE A 54 4.71 6.99 -0.09
CA ILE A 54 5.46 6.32 0.99
C ILE A 54 6.91 6.06 0.57
N PHE A 55 7.13 5.52 -0.63
CA PHE A 55 8.48 5.34 -1.16
C PHE A 55 9.26 6.65 -1.24
N PHE A 56 8.65 7.72 -1.76
CA PHE A 56 9.32 9.02 -1.87
C PHE A 56 9.65 9.61 -0.50
N ALA A 57 8.75 9.48 0.47
CA ALA A 57 9.00 9.93 1.85
C ALA A 57 10.17 9.18 2.50
N LEU A 58 10.18 7.85 2.40
CA LEU A 58 11.28 7.03 2.90
C LEU A 58 12.60 7.35 2.19
N ARG A 59 12.58 7.52 0.87
CA ARG A 59 13.77 7.92 0.10
C ARG A 59 14.31 9.26 0.55
N ALA A 60 13.44 10.24 0.78
CA ALA A 60 13.83 11.55 1.29
C ALA A 60 14.44 11.44 2.70
N PHE A 61 13.81 10.66 3.59
CA PHE A 61 14.32 10.41 4.93
C PHE A 61 15.72 9.78 4.91
N PHE A 62 15.94 8.73 4.12
CA PHE A 62 17.25 8.07 4.00
C PHE A 62 18.34 8.95 3.39
N ASN A 63 17.96 9.96 2.61
CA ASN A 63 18.88 10.96 2.06
C ASN A 63 19.10 12.16 2.99
N SER A 64 18.35 12.27 4.08
CA SER A 64 18.46 13.36 5.04
C SER A 64 19.51 13.08 6.13
N ALA A 65 19.84 14.12 6.90
CA ALA A 65 20.66 13.96 8.09
C ALA A 65 19.93 13.26 9.25
N ASP A 66 18.59 13.18 9.20
CA ASP A 66 17.78 12.63 10.28
C ASP A 66 17.92 11.12 10.43
N VAL A 67 18.22 10.40 9.34
CA VAL A 67 18.51 8.95 9.41
C VAL A 67 19.66 8.66 10.38
N LYS A 68 20.65 9.56 10.50
CA LYS A 68 21.78 9.41 11.42
C LYS A 68 21.39 9.48 12.90
N LYS A 69 20.19 10.01 13.21
CA LYS A 69 19.64 10.07 14.57
C LYS A 69 18.93 8.76 14.96
N THR A 70 18.75 7.85 14.02
CA THR A 70 18.11 6.55 14.24
C THR A 70 19.14 5.44 14.37
N LYS A 71 18.69 4.25 14.77
CA LYS A 71 19.51 3.04 14.80
C LYS A 71 19.60 2.35 13.44
N ILE A 72 18.85 2.82 12.43
CA ILE A 72 18.78 2.24 11.08
C ILE A 72 20.13 2.46 10.37
N LYS A 73 20.67 1.41 9.80
CA LYS A 73 21.96 1.42 9.10
C LYS A 73 21.76 1.11 7.60
N GLY A 74 22.66 1.61 6.80
CA GLY A 74 22.64 1.36 5.35
C GLY A 74 21.74 2.32 4.57
N SER A 75 21.40 1.94 3.35
CA SER A 75 20.51 2.70 2.47
C SER A 75 19.12 2.08 2.42
N LEU A 76 18.15 2.81 1.91
CA LEU A 76 16.79 2.27 1.73
C LEU A 76 16.78 0.94 0.95
N LYS A 77 17.67 0.75 -0.03
CA LYS A 77 17.80 -0.49 -0.81
C LYS A 77 18.15 -1.73 0.02
N SER A 78 18.81 -1.57 1.18
CA SER A 78 19.22 -2.70 2.00
C SER A 78 18.19 -3.07 3.08
N GLN A 79 17.11 -2.28 3.22
CA GLN A 79 16.17 -2.44 4.32
C GLN A 79 15.23 -3.63 4.09
N LYS A 80 14.94 -4.33 5.18
CA LYS A 80 13.89 -5.34 5.29
C LYS A 80 12.61 -4.66 5.73
N ILE A 81 11.54 -4.84 4.98
CA ILE A 81 10.28 -4.11 5.18
C ILE A 81 9.13 -5.09 5.35
N ILE A 82 8.31 -4.85 6.36
CA ILE A 82 7.01 -5.50 6.53
C ILE A 82 5.91 -4.50 6.15
N ILE A 83 4.95 -4.94 5.35
CA ILE A 83 3.79 -4.14 4.93
C ILE A 83 2.53 -4.76 5.52
N GLU A 84 1.72 -3.97 6.19
CA GLU A 84 0.38 -4.38 6.60
C GLU A 84 -0.66 -3.82 5.65
N GLY A 85 -1.43 -4.72 5.03
CA GLY A 85 -2.42 -4.41 4.01
C GLY A 85 -1.85 -4.36 2.60
N LEU A 86 -2.39 -5.19 1.70
CA LEU A 86 -2.04 -5.20 0.27
C LEU A 86 -3.13 -4.55 -0.60
N GLY A 87 -3.85 -3.58 -0.02
CA GLY A 87 -4.77 -2.70 -0.71
C GLY A 87 -4.04 -1.69 -1.61
N LYS A 88 -4.75 -0.68 -2.09
CA LYS A 88 -4.17 0.35 -3.01
C LYS A 88 -2.91 1.01 -2.44
N VAL A 89 -2.89 1.31 -1.14
CA VAL A 89 -1.73 1.98 -0.52
C VAL A 89 -0.57 1.02 -0.35
N GLY A 90 -0.78 -0.09 0.36
CA GLY A 90 0.28 -1.03 0.70
C GLY A 90 0.86 -1.74 -0.51
N PHE A 91 0.03 -2.17 -1.47
CA PHE A 91 0.52 -2.81 -2.68
C PHE A 91 1.45 -1.90 -3.49
N PHE A 92 1.04 -0.65 -3.76
CA PHE A 92 1.88 0.26 -4.54
C PHE A 92 3.10 0.75 -3.76
N ALA A 93 3.03 0.83 -2.42
CA ALA A 93 4.21 1.07 -1.59
C ALA A 93 5.19 -0.09 -1.65
N ALA A 94 4.72 -1.33 -1.43
CA ALA A 94 5.53 -2.54 -1.49
C ALA A 94 6.19 -2.71 -2.86
N ARG A 95 5.43 -2.51 -3.94
CA ARG A 95 5.94 -2.57 -5.31
C ARG A 95 7.03 -1.54 -5.56
N ALA A 96 6.78 -0.26 -5.26
CA ALA A 96 7.76 0.80 -5.47
C ALA A 96 9.04 0.57 -4.65
N LEU A 97 8.92 0.16 -3.40
CA LEU A 97 10.06 -0.17 -2.54
C LEU A 97 10.86 -1.35 -3.08
N SER A 98 10.18 -2.42 -3.52
CA SER A 98 10.81 -3.61 -4.11
C SER A 98 11.53 -3.29 -5.43
N GLU A 99 10.90 -2.54 -6.34
CA GLU A 99 11.50 -2.09 -7.61
C GLU A 99 12.77 -1.25 -7.39
N HIS A 100 12.87 -0.56 -6.25
CA HIS A 100 14.03 0.23 -5.87
C HIS A 100 15.04 -0.52 -4.98
N GLY A 101 14.86 -1.82 -4.79
CA GLY A 101 15.84 -2.72 -4.20
C GLY A 101 15.69 -2.99 -2.70
N SER A 102 14.64 -2.46 -2.04
CA SER A 102 14.29 -2.88 -0.67
C SER A 102 13.71 -4.30 -0.68
N LYS A 103 13.85 -5.02 0.43
CA LYS A 103 13.31 -6.37 0.57
C LYS A 103 12.00 -6.36 1.33
N ILE A 104 10.90 -6.70 0.67
CA ILE A 104 9.64 -6.92 1.37
C ILE A 104 9.68 -8.33 1.97
N VAL A 105 9.93 -8.42 3.27
CA VAL A 105 10.11 -9.70 3.97
C VAL A 105 8.83 -10.19 4.62
N GLY A 106 7.85 -9.31 4.85
CA GLY A 106 6.55 -9.66 5.41
C GLY A 106 5.40 -8.89 4.77
N ILE A 107 4.29 -9.57 4.62
CA ILE A 107 3.01 -8.99 4.22
C ILE A 107 1.95 -9.51 5.19
N ILE A 108 1.21 -8.59 5.81
CA ILE A 108 0.13 -8.89 6.74
C ILE A 108 -1.18 -8.50 6.09
N GLU A 109 -2.07 -9.46 5.89
CA GLU A 109 -3.44 -9.27 5.42
C GLU A 109 -4.45 -9.75 6.48
N LYS A 110 -5.71 -9.39 6.31
CA LYS A 110 -6.76 -9.69 7.29
C LYS A 110 -6.86 -11.15 7.66
N ASN A 111 -6.74 -12.05 6.70
CA ASN A 111 -6.97 -13.48 6.87
C ASN A 111 -5.71 -14.33 6.67
N VAL A 112 -4.62 -13.72 6.25
CA VAL A 112 -3.38 -14.43 5.94
C VAL A 112 -2.20 -13.49 6.07
N SER A 113 -1.08 -14.02 6.50
CA SER A 113 0.18 -13.28 6.50
C SER A 113 1.27 -14.13 5.85
N PHE A 114 2.19 -13.46 5.17
CA PHE A 114 3.26 -14.09 4.41
C PHE A 114 4.60 -13.60 4.94
N HIS A 115 5.56 -14.51 5.04
CA HIS A 115 6.92 -14.17 5.41
C HIS A 115 7.93 -14.88 4.52
N ASN A 116 8.99 -14.17 4.13
CA ASN A 116 10.19 -14.76 3.54
C ASN A 116 11.39 -13.82 3.77
N ALA A 117 12.35 -14.26 4.57
CA ALA A 117 13.55 -13.48 4.89
C ALA A 117 14.41 -13.11 3.64
N LYS A 118 14.25 -13.84 2.54
CA LYS A 118 14.95 -13.56 1.25
C LYS A 118 14.22 -12.50 0.42
N GLY A 119 12.98 -12.16 0.77
CA GLY A 119 12.10 -11.25 0.07
C GLY A 119 10.92 -11.96 -0.61
N LEU A 120 9.79 -11.29 -0.65
CA LEU A 120 8.53 -11.77 -1.21
C LEU A 120 8.34 -11.24 -2.64
N ASN A 121 7.72 -12.06 -3.50
CA ASN A 121 7.21 -11.62 -4.80
C ASN A 121 5.87 -10.88 -4.60
N VAL A 122 5.93 -9.58 -4.39
CA VAL A 122 4.76 -8.73 -4.09
C VAL A 122 3.69 -8.82 -5.17
N GLN A 123 4.08 -8.74 -6.45
CA GLN A 123 3.13 -8.80 -7.56
C GLN A 123 2.45 -10.18 -7.64
N GLY A 124 3.25 -11.25 -7.56
CA GLY A 124 2.71 -12.60 -7.59
C GLY A 124 1.74 -12.88 -6.45
N ILE A 125 2.06 -12.45 -5.23
CA ILE A 125 1.16 -12.60 -4.07
C ILE A 125 -0.13 -11.78 -4.28
N LYS A 126 -0.03 -10.56 -4.81
CA LYS A 126 -1.22 -9.73 -5.09
C LYS A 126 -2.13 -10.39 -6.13
N ASP A 127 -1.56 -10.81 -7.26
CA ASP A 127 -2.31 -11.48 -8.32
C ASP A 127 -2.98 -12.76 -7.83
N TRP A 128 -2.29 -13.51 -6.97
CA TRP A 128 -2.82 -14.72 -6.37
C TRP A 128 -3.97 -14.44 -5.39
N LEU A 129 -3.84 -13.45 -4.51
CA LEU A 129 -4.91 -13.02 -3.60
C LEU A 129 -6.15 -12.53 -4.36
N ASP A 130 -5.97 -11.83 -5.49
CA ASP A 130 -7.08 -11.32 -6.29
C ASP A 130 -7.81 -12.44 -7.07
N ASN A 131 -7.16 -13.56 -7.37
CA ASN A 131 -7.68 -14.58 -8.29
C ASN A 131 -8.04 -15.92 -7.62
N SER A 132 -7.44 -16.33 -6.51
CA SER A 132 -7.54 -17.74 -6.06
C SER A 132 -8.45 -17.99 -4.88
N GLY A 133 -8.70 -17.04 -4.03
CA GLY A 133 -9.56 -17.22 -2.86
C GLY A 133 -9.08 -18.25 -1.80
N ASP A 134 -8.21 -19.21 -2.12
CA ASP A 134 -7.68 -20.18 -1.16
C ASP A 134 -6.25 -19.85 -0.76
N VAL A 135 -6.08 -19.58 0.55
CA VAL A 135 -4.87 -19.01 1.13
C VAL A 135 -3.78 -20.02 1.39
N LYS A 136 -4.09 -21.33 1.33
CA LYS A 136 -3.22 -22.38 1.87
C LYS A 136 -2.01 -22.74 1.01
N ASP A 137 -2.04 -22.43 -0.27
CA ASP A 137 -1.04 -22.88 -1.25
C ASP A 137 -0.38 -21.72 -2.02
N CYS A 138 0.09 -20.69 -1.32
CA CYS A 138 0.78 -19.59 -1.99
C CYS A 138 2.07 -20.07 -2.69
N PRO A 139 2.14 -20.05 -4.05
CA PRO A 139 3.20 -20.72 -4.80
C PRO A 139 4.54 -19.96 -4.82
N PHE A 140 4.63 -18.78 -4.17
CA PHE A 140 5.78 -17.88 -4.33
C PHE A 140 6.86 -18.06 -3.25
N GLY A 141 6.96 -19.26 -2.63
CA GLY A 141 7.98 -19.54 -1.62
C GLY A 141 7.81 -18.70 -0.35
N ALA A 142 6.60 -18.24 -0.09
CA ALA A 142 6.24 -17.51 1.10
C ALA A 142 5.77 -18.49 2.18
N ASP A 143 6.33 -18.39 3.37
CA ASP A 143 5.80 -19.09 4.54
C ASP A 143 4.50 -18.40 4.96
N ILE A 144 3.42 -19.16 5.07
CA ILE A 144 2.15 -18.67 5.63
C ILE A 144 2.30 -18.68 7.15
N LYS A 145 2.06 -17.53 7.76
CA LYS A 145 2.19 -17.31 9.20
C LYS A 145 0.98 -16.59 9.76
N THR A 146 0.86 -16.56 11.06
CA THR A 146 -0.08 -15.68 11.76
C THR A 146 0.38 -14.22 11.66
N LYS A 147 -0.55 -13.29 11.86
CA LYS A 147 -0.24 -11.85 11.91
C LYS A 147 0.86 -11.55 12.93
N ASP A 148 0.74 -12.12 14.15
CA ASP A 148 1.66 -11.87 15.25
C ASP A 148 3.07 -12.41 14.95
N GLU A 149 3.18 -13.58 14.30
CA GLU A 149 4.48 -14.13 13.90
C GLU A 149 5.17 -13.25 12.85
N VAL A 150 4.43 -12.70 11.89
CA VAL A 150 5.02 -11.78 10.89
C VAL A 150 5.34 -10.44 11.53
N PHE A 151 4.49 -9.94 12.41
CA PHE A 151 4.73 -8.69 13.13
C PHE A 151 6.00 -8.75 14.00
N ALA A 152 6.24 -9.90 14.64
CA ALA A 152 7.44 -10.16 15.45
C ALA A 152 8.69 -10.55 14.63
N SER A 153 8.57 -10.61 13.30
CA SER A 153 9.72 -10.98 12.46
C SER A 153 10.70 -9.83 12.31
N ASP A 154 11.99 -10.17 12.11
CA ASP A 154 13.07 -9.20 11.93
C ASP A 154 12.84 -8.30 10.70
N CYS A 155 12.66 -7.01 10.95
CA CYS A 155 12.53 -5.98 9.92
C CYS A 155 13.17 -4.66 10.37
N ASP A 156 13.50 -3.82 9.41
CA ASP A 156 14.05 -2.48 9.65
C ASP A 156 12.96 -1.41 9.60
N ILE A 157 11.89 -1.66 8.82
CA ILE A 157 10.79 -0.73 8.60
C ILE A 157 9.47 -1.49 8.59
N PHE A 158 8.51 -1.02 9.39
CA PHE A 158 7.12 -1.46 9.35
C PHE A 158 6.25 -0.38 8.70
N VAL A 159 5.44 -0.77 7.71
CA VAL A 159 4.52 0.13 6.99
C VAL A 159 3.08 -0.28 7.27
N PRO A 160 2.37 0.37 8.22
CA PRO A 160 0.96 0.14 8.46
C PRO A 160 0.14 0.81 7.35
N ALA A 161 -0.40 0.02 6.43
CA ALA A 161 -1.18 0.51 5.28
C ALA A 161 -2.57 -0.15 5.17
N ALA A 162 -3.10 -0.69 6.27
CA ALA A 162 -4.42 -1.31 6.34
C ALA A 162 -5.42 -0.39 7.07
N THR A 163 -5.41 -0.43 8.39
CA THR A 163 -6.34 0.34 9.25
C THR A 163 -5.55 1.11 10.31
N GLU A 164 -6.22 2.07 10.93
CA GLU A 164 -5.67 2.78 12.09
C GLU A 164 -5.53 1.88 13.31
N GLY A 165 -4.68 2.30 14.28
CA GLY A 165 -4.53 1.63 15.56
C GLY A 165 -3.77 0.30 15.54
N THR A 166 -3.04 -0.01 14.47
CA THR A 166 -2.27 -1.25 14.36
C THR A 166 -1.07 -1.27 15.30
N VAL A 167 -0.35 -0.17 15.39
CA VAL A 167 0.77 -0.02 16.33
C VAL A 167 0.24 0.53 17.64
N THR A 168 0.46 -0.20 18.72
CA THR A 168 -0.03 0.11 20.07
C THR A 168 1.11 0.04 21.08
N GLU A 169 0.89 0.52 22.31
CA GLU A 169 1.87 0.39 23.39
C GLU A 169 2.25 -1.07 23.70
N GLN A 170 1.38 -2.02 23.34
CA GLN A 170 1.57 -3.45 23.62
C GLN A 170 2.44 -4.16 22.58
N ASN A 171 2.57 -3.62 21.36
CA ASN A 171 3.25 -4.27 20.23
C ASN A 171 4.32 -3.39 19.55
N GLN A 172 4.73 -2.29 20.18
CA GLN A 172 5.72 -1.37 19.62
C GLN A 172 7.19 -1.76 19.91
N GLU A 173 7.45 -2.82 20.72
CA GLU A 173 8.78 -3.29 21.12
C GLU A 173 9.39 -4.29 20.12
#